data_ad1246b3847926e55464ad2f4c259507
#
_entry.id   ad1246b3847926e55464ad2f4c259507
#
_cell.length_a   1.000
_cell.length_b   1.000
_cell.length_c   1.000
_cell.angle_alpha   90.00
_cell.angle_beta   90.00
_cell.angle_gamma   90.00
#
_symmetry.space_group_name_H-M   'P 1'
#
loop_
_entity.id
_entity.type
_entity.pdbx_description
1 polymer ?
#
loop_
_entity_poly.entity_id
_entity_poly.type
_entity_poly.pdbx_seq_one_letter_code
_entity_poly.pdbx_strand_id
1 'polypeptide(L)'
;SQVDELLKKQKRLTPLIIKNIIDITETYNRQGVMIFSSTVRHAKEIFEALPKGQAKIVIGDTEDSERDKIIEEFKEKKFKYLVNVSVLTTGFDAPHVDVIAILRPTESVSLYQQIIGRGLRLHSNKKDCFILDYTGMGHDIYRPEISGKRPNKTSEPVQVPCPQCGFENDFWGIVNLDG
;
A
#
# COMPACT_ATOMS: atom_id res chain seq x y z
N SER A 1 -8.84 -6.87 29.09
CA SER A 1 -7.87 -7.84 28.52
C SER A 1 -6.80 -7.09 27.72
N GLN A 2 -5.67 -7.72 27.44
CA GLN A 2 -4.59 -7.12 26.61
C GLN A 2 -5.13 -6.65 25.23
N VAL A 3 -6.10 -7.36 24.69
CA VAL A 3 -6.78 -7.01 23.43
C VAL A 3 -7.53 -5.69 23.56
N ASP A 4 -8.21 -5.45 24.67
CA ASP A 4 -8.94 -4.20 24.91
C ASP A 4 -8.01 -3.00 25.07
N GLU A 5 -6.84 -3.19 25.66
CA GLU A 5 -5.80 -2.14 25.75
C GLU A 5 -5.21 -1.81 24.38
N LEU A 6 -4.91 -2.81 23.57
CA LEU A 6 -4.45 -2.62 22.19
C LEU A 6 -5.49 -1.89 21.33
N LEU A 7 -6.76 -2.26 21.45
CA LEU A 7 -7.87 -1.60 20.75
C LEU A 7 -8.05 -0.14 21.20
N LYS A 8 -7.92 0.14 22.52
CA LYS A 8 -7.96 1.51 23.06
C LYS A 8 -6.75 2.34 22.59
N LYS A 9 -5.57 1.75 22.54
CA LYS A 9 -4.36 2.39 22.02
C LYS A 9 -4.50 2.72 20.54
N GLN A 10 -5.03 1.81 19.74
CA GLN A 10 -5.29 2.00 18.31
C GLN A 10 -6.30 3.15 18.08
N LYS A 11 -7.40 3.21 18.83
CA LYS A 11 -8.37 4.30 18.76
C LYS A 11 -7.78 5.68 19.08
N ARG A 12 -6.74 5.75 19.90
CA ARG A 12 -6.05 7.02 20.21
C ARG A 12 -5.02 7.41 19.15
N LEU A 13 -4.42 6.42 18.47
CA LEU A 13 -3.38 6.65 17.47
C LEU A 13 -3.95 7.04 16.10
N THR A 14 -5.09 6.47 15.70
CA THR A 14 -5.70 6.76 14.39
C THR A 14 -5.91 8.26 14.16
N PRO A 15 -6.54 9.04 15.07
CA PRO A 15 -6.71 10.48 14.86
C PRO A 15 -5.39 11.24 14.73
N LEU A 16 -4.35 10.85 15.46
CA LEU A 16 -3.03 11.49 15.38
C LEU A 16 -2.36 11.19 14.04
N ILE A 17 -2.44 9.96 13.56
CA ILE A 17 -1.93 9.56 12.25
C ILE A 17 -2.66 10.33 11.15
N ILE A 18 -3.99 10.40 11.22
CA ILE A 18 -4.78 11.12 10.22
C ILE A 18 -4.48 12.61 10.24
N LYS A 19 -4.34 13.21 11.41
CA LYS A 19 -3.88 14.60 11.51
C LYS A 19 -2.53 14.80 10.83
N ASN A 20 -1.56 13.92 11.07
CA ASN A 20 -0.25 13.99 10.42
C ASN A 20 -0.34 13.85 8.89
N ILE A 21 -1.19 12.94 8.38
CA ILE A 21 -1.43 12.81 6.92
C ILE A 21 -2.01 14.11 6.36
N ILE A 22 -2.99 14.72 7.03
CA ILE A 22 -3.61 15.99 6.62
C ILE A 22 -2.56 17.10 6.61
N ASP A 23 -1.81 17.26 7.70
CA ASP A 23 -0.77 18.29 7.83
C ASP A 23 0.28 18.19 6.72
N ILE A 24 0.76 16.97 6.41
CA ILE A 24 1.69 16.72 5.30
C ILE A 24 1.03 17.08 3.96
N THR A 25 -0.19 16.63 3.75
CA THR A 25 -0.91 16.84 2.50
C THR A 25 -1.14 18.31 2.21
N GLU A 26 -1.47 19.09 3.23
CA GLU A 26 -1.67 20.55 3.12
C GLU A 26 -0.35 21.28 2.97
N THR A 27 0.64 21.00 3.80
CA THR A 27 1.97 21.64 3.77
C THR A 27 2.63 21.52 2.40
N TYR A 28 2.51 20.34 1.76
CA TYR A 28 3.12 20.09 0.46
C TYR A 28 2.15 20.22 -0.72
N ASN A 29 0.93 20.76 -0.49
CA ASN A 29 -0.11 20.98 -1.50
C ASN A 29 -0.40 19.74 -2.36
N ARG A 30 -0.56 18.58 -1.70
CA ARG A 30 -0.82 17.30 -2.36
C ARG A 30 -2.28 17.19 -2.84
N GLN A 31 -2.48 16.51 -3.97
CA GLN A 31 -3.76 16.52 -4.69
C GLN A 31 -4.55 15.23 -4.56
N GLY A 32 -3.90 14.08 -4.43
CA GLY A 32 -4.56 12.78 -4.36
C GLY A 32 -3.92 11.87 -3.32
N VAL A 33 -4.67 11.52 -2.28
CA VAL A 33 -4.21 10.70 -1.16
C VAL A 33 -4.95 9.38 -1.15
N MET A 34 -4.22 8.26 -1.26
CA MET A 34 -4.76 6.92 -1.02
C MET A 34 -4.33 6.41 0.34
N ILE A 35 -5.29 5.96 1.14
CA ILE A 35 -5.06 5.41 2.48
C ILE A 35 -5.45 3.94 2.51
N PHE A 36 -4.47 3.08 2.79
CA PHE A 36 -4.65 1.63 2.87
C PHE A 36 -4.85 1.18 4.31
N SER A 37 -6.03 0.66 4.61
CA SER A 37 -6.42 0.18 5.93
C SER A 37 -6.45 -1.34 6.01
N SER A 38 -6.28 -1.89 7.21
CA SER A 38 -6.26 -3.34 7.46
C SER A 38 -7.66 -3.95 7.55
N THR A 39 -8.63 -3.21 8.10
CA THR A 39 -10.00 -3.71 8.33
C THR A 39 -11.04 -2.67 7.96
N VAL A 40 -12.26 -3.12 7.67
CA VAL A 40 -13.42 -2.24 7.40
C VAL A 40 -13.69 -1.30 8.59
N ARG A 41 -13.60 -1.81 9.82
CA ARG A 41 -13.78 -0.99 11.03
C ARG A 41 -12.73 0.13 11.09
N HIS A 42 -11.47 -0.19 10.89
CA HIS A 42 -10.38 0.79 10.90
C HIS A 42 -10.54 1.82 9.77
N ALA A 43 -10.96 1.37 8.58
CA ALA A 43 -11.24 2.26 7.46
C ALA A 43 -12.37 3.27 7.77
N LYS A 44 -13.41 2.84 8.47
CA LYS A 44 -14.48 3.74 8.94
C LYS A 44 -13.97 4.75 9.97
N GLU A 45 -13.16 4.32 10.93
CA GLU A 45 -12.52 5.22 11.92
C GLU A 45 -11.62 6.27 11.23
N ILE A 46 -10.86 5.86 10.21
CA ILE A 46 -10.05 6.77 9.37
C ILE A 46 -10.95 7.77 8.64
N PHE A 47 -11.98 7.27 7.97
CA PHE A 47 -12.91 8.09 7.20
C PHE A 47 -13.60 9.15 8.07
N GLU A 48 -14.01 8.79 9.29
CA GLU A 48 -14.64 9.71 10.25
C GLU A 48 -13.67 10.81 10.73
N ALA A 49 -12.36 10.51 10.76
CA ALA A 49 -11.33 11.46 11.18
C ALA A 49 -10.85 12.41 10.05
N LEU A 50 -11.21 12.13 8.80
CA LEU A 50 -10.87 12.95 7.64
C LEU A 50 -11.82 14.15 7.48
N PRO A 51 -11.41 15.23 6.77
CA PRO A 51 -12.26 16.37 6.52
C PRO A 51 -13.54 15.99 5.78
N LYS A 52 -14.69 16.41 6.31
CA LYS A 52 -16.01 16.12 5.74
C LYS A 52 -16.11 16.63 4.29
N GLY A 53 -16.64 15.78 3.41
CA GLY A 53 -16.80 16.08 1.98
C GLY A 53 -15.53 15.93 1.16
N GLN A 54 -14.35 15.71 1.77
CA GLN A 54 -13.10 15.52 1.07
C GLN A 54 -12.62 14.06 1.04
N ALA A 55 -13.39 13.14 1.57
CA ALA A 55 -13.02 11.73 1.63
C ALA A 55 -14.14 10.82 1.15
N LYS A 56 -13.76 9.68 0.58
CA LYS A 56 -14.64 8.53 0.32
C LYS A 56 -13.96 7.24 0.73
N ILE A 57 -14.77 6.21 0.94
CA ILE A 57 -14.33 4.89 1.38
C ILE A 57 -14.79 3.83 0.39
N VAL A 58 -13.90 2.89 0.05
CA VAL A 58 -14.18 1.69 -0.75
C VAL A 58 -13.78 0.46 0.03
N ILE A 59 -14.72 -0.44 0.23
CA ILE A 59 -14.55 -1.70 0.95
C ILE A 59 -15.01 -2.88 0.09
N GLY A 60 -14.78 -4.12 0.54
CA GLY A 60 -15.17 -5.31 -0.21
C GLY A 60 -16.65 -5.38 -0.56
N ASP A 61 -17.51 -4.89 0.34
CA ASP A 61 -18.98 -4.90 0.18
C ASP A 61 -19.51 -3.72 -0.64
N THR A 62 -18.65 -2.80 -1.10
CA THR A 62 -19.05 -1.70 -2.00
C THR A 62 -19.45 -2.27 -3.34
N GLU A 63 -20.68 -2.00 -3.77
CA GLU A 63 -21.19 -2.45 -5.07
C GLU A 63 -20.32 -1.92 -6.22
N ASP A 64 -20.19 -2.71 -7.30
CA ASP A 64 -19.29 -2.38 -8.41
C ASP A 64 -19.63 -1.03 -9.06
N SER A 65 -20.91 -0.74 -9.24
CA SER A 65 -21.38 0.54 -9.80
C SER A 65 -21.03 1.75 -8.92
N GLU A 66 -21.14 1.60 -7.60
CA GLU A 66 -20.77 2.63 -6.64
C GLU A 66 -19.24 2.79 -6.57
N ARG A 67 -18.51 1.68 -6.60
CA ARG A 67 -17.04 1.68 -6.66
C ARG A 67 -16.53 2.42 -7.88
N ASP A 68 -17.06 2.12 -9.06
CA ASP A 68 -16.68 2.77 -10.32
C ASP A 68 -16.95 4.27 -10.27
N LYS A 69 -18.10 4.67 -9.74
CA LYS A 69 -18.43 6.08 -9.54
C LYS A 69 -17.45 6.79 -8.59
N ILE A 70 -17.10 6.16 -7.46
CA ILE A 70 -16.12 6.72 -6.50
C ILE A 70 -14.75 6.87 -7.18
N ILE A 71 -14.34 5.88 -7.97
CA ILE A 71 -13.07 5.89 -8.70
C ILE A 71 -13.04 7.04 -9.72
N GLU A 72 -14.09 7.21 -10.52
CA GLU A 72 -14.16 8.30 -11.49
C GLU A 72 -14.16 9.69 -10.80
N GLU A 73 -14.93 9.86 -9.75
CA GLU A 73 -14.93 11.10 -8.98
C GLU A 73 -13.56 11.42 -8.36
N PHE A 74 -12.81 10.38 -7.95
CA PHE A 74 -11.45 10.55 -7.46
C PHE A 74 -10.47 10.96 -8.58
N LYS A 75 -10.57 10.36 -9.76
CA LYS A 75 -9.79 10.75 -10.94
C LYS A 75 -10.08 12.19 -11.37
N GLU A 76 -11.34 12.61 -11.26
CA GLU A 76 -11.79 13.98 -11.52
C GLU A 76 -11.41 14.97 -10.40
N LYS A 77 -10.74 14.48 -9.32
CA LYS A 77 -10.31 15.27 -8.15
C LYS A 77 -11.49 15.93 -7.40
N LYS A 78 -12.69 15.32 -7.44
CA LYS A 78 -13.86 15.82 -6.70
C LYS A 78 -13.70 15.69 -5.20
N PHE A 79 -12.81 14.81 -4.76
CA PHE A 79 -12.40 14.67 -3.36
C PHE A 79 -10.91 14.27 -3.29
N LYS A 80 -10.28 14.50 -2.14
CA LYS A 80 -8.83 14.37 -1.97
C LYS A 80 -8.40 13.02 -1.41
N TYR A 81 -9.15 12.43 -0.47
CA TYR A 81 -8.77 11.27 0.31
C TYR A 81 -9.60 10.04 -0.07
N LEU A 82 -8.95 8.99 -0.55
CA LEU A 82 -9.59 7.71 -0.85
C LEU A 82 -9.12 6.66 0.15
N VAL A 83 -10.01 6.23 1.03
CA VAL A 83 -9.75 5.15 2.00
C VAL A 83 -10.18 3.82 1.43
N ASN A 84 -9.32 2.81 1.50
CA ASN A 84 -9.66 1.49 0.99
C ASN A 84 -9.18 0.34 1.88
N VAL A 85 -9.88 -0.81 1.77
CA VAL A 85 -9.54 -2.06 2.42
C VAL A 85 -9.36 -3.13 1.36
N SER A 86 -8.10 -3.39 0.97
CA SER A 86 -7.71 -4.51 0.07
C SER A 86 -8.35 -4.55 -1.32
N VAL A 87 -9.19 -3.57 -1.69
CA VAL A 87 -10.01 -3.63 -2.91
C VAL A 87 -9.30 -3.02 -4.13
N LEU A 88 -8.51 -1.97 -3.92
CA LEU A 88 -7.87 -1.21 -5.00
C LEU A 88 -6.41 -1.62 -5.25
N THR A 89 -6.08 -2.90 -5.06
CA THR A 89 -4.73 -3.41 -5.33
C THR A 89 -4.50 -3.77 -6.80
N THR A 90 -5.57 -4.00 -7.57
CA THR A 90 -5.50 -4.31 -9.02
C THR A 90 -6.46 -3.43 -9.82
N GLY A 91 -6.14 -3.17 -11.09
CA GLY A 91 -7.03 -2.52 -12.05
C GLY A 91 -7.32 -1.02 -11.86
N PHE A 92 -6.95 -0.43 -10.73
CA PHE A 92 -7.20 0.98 -10.44
C PHE A 92 -6.12 1.89 -11.04
N ASP A 93 -6.53 2.90 -11.81
CA ASP A 93 -5.63 3.89 -12.41
C ASP A 93 -6.02 5.32 -12.01
N ALA A 94 -5.19 5.94 -11.16
CA ALA A 94 -5.32 7.33 -10.74
C ALA A 94 -3.92 7.97 -10.68
N PRO A 95 -3.37 8.41 -11.83
CA PRO A 95 -1.99 8.89 -11.90
C PRO A 95 -1.73 10.19 -11.11
N HIS A 96 -2.78 10.93 -10.74
CA HIS A 96 -2.67 12.12 -9.90
C HIS A 96 -2.37 11.83 -8.42
N VAL A 97 -2.44 10.56 -7.99
CA VAL A 97 -2.12 10.16 -6.61
C VAL A 97 -0.66 10.48 -6.31
N ASP A 98 -0.45 11.35 -5.34
CA ASP A 98 0.85 11.87 -4.94
C ASP A 98 1.15 11.66 -3.44
N VAL A 99 0.25 10.96 -2.72
CA VAL A 99 0.47 10.44 -1.37
C VAL A 99 -0.14 9.05 -1.24
N ILE A 100 0.66 8.10 -0.77
CA ILE A 100 0.22 6.76 -0.35
C ILE A 100 0.46 6.65 1.15
N ALA A 101 -0.61 6.47 1.93
CA ALA A 101 -0.54 6.22 3.36
C ALA A 101 -0.86 4.76 3.67
N ILE A 102 0.07 4.05 4.29
CA ILE A 102 -0.03 2.62 4.58
C ILE A 102 -0.25 2.45 6.09
N LEU A 103 -1.51 2.11 6.45
CA LEU A 103 -1.93 1.80 7.82
C LEU A 103 -2.27 0.31 7.96
N ARG A 104 -1.86 -0.48 6.99
CA ARG A 104 -2.05 -1.92 6.95
C ARG A 104 -0.71 -2.62 7.02
N PRO A 105 -0.40 -3.37 8.10
CA PRO A 105 0.75 -4.26 8.11
C PRO A 105 0.65 -5.23 6.92
N THR A 106 1.71 -5.33 6.15
CA THR A 106 1.76 -6.16 4.94
C THR A 106 3.05 -6.97 4.96
N GLU A 107 2.93 -8.26 5.21
CA GLU A 107 4.08 -9.18 5.17
C GLU A 107 4.51 -9.50 3.72
N SER A 108 3.59 -9.33 2.76
CA SER A 108 3.86 -9.55 1.35
C SER A 108 4.54 -8.33 0.73
N VAL A 109 5.82 -8.46 0.41
CA VAL A 109 6.60 -7.46 -0.35
C VAL A 109 5.93 -7.15 -1.69
N SER A 110 5.38 -8.16 -2.37
CA SER A 110 4.66 -7.99 -3.64
C SER A 110 3.43 -7.10 -3.47
N LEU A 111 2.63 -7.30 -2.42
CA LEU A 111 1.48 -6.44 -2.15
C LEU A 111 1.91 -5.01 -1.80
N TYR A 112 2.98 -4.86 -1.02
CA TYR A 112 3.56 -3.56 -0.69
C TYR A 112 3.99 -2.81 -1.96
N GLN A 113 4.70 -3.48 -2.87
CA GLN A 113 5.09 -2.91 -4.16
C GLN A 113 3.89 -2.53 -5.04
N GLN A 114 2.83 -3.35 -5.06
CA GLN A 114 1.60 -3.03 -5.80
C GLN A 114 0.93 -1.76 -5.24
N ILE A 115 0.88 -1.61 -3.92
CA ILE A 115 0.34 -0.42 -3.25
C ILE A 115 1.14 0.82 -3.67
N ILE A 116 2.46 0.79 -3.52
CA ILE A 116 3.34 1.91 -3.83
C ILE A 116 3.33 2.24 -5.31
N GLY A 117 3.30 1.23 -6.18
CA GLY A 117 3.22 1.38 -7.62
C GLY A 117 2.03 2.23 -8.09
N ARG A 118 0.98 2.37 -7.28
CA ARG A 118 -0.13 3.28 -7.57
C ARG A 118 0.29 4.74 -7.51
N GLY A 119 1.15 5.08 -6.55
CA GLY A 119 1.69 6.43 -6.40
C GLY A 119 2.87 6.74 -7.30
N LEU A 120 3.54 5.74 -7.87
CA LEU A 120 4.71 5.95 -8.73
C LEU A 120 4.37 6.20 -10.21
N ARG A 121 3.09 6.19 -10.57
CA ARG A 121 2.67 6.47 -11.96
C ARG A 121 2.97 7.90 -12.34
N LEU A 122 3.47 8.06 -13.56
CA LEU A 122 3.79 9.38 -14.11
C LEU A 122 2.52 10.18 -14.40
N HIS A 123 2.55 11.46 -14.08
CA HIS A 123 1.51 12.42 -14.41
C HIS A 123 2.14 13.79 -14.66
N SER A 124 1.65 14.55 -15.64
CA SER A 124 2.25 15.81 -16.09
C SER A 124 2.46 16.86 -14.98
N ASN A 125 1.56 16.87 -14.00
CA ASN A 125 1.57 17.83 -12.89
C ASN A 125 2.09 17.23 -11.57
N LYS A 126 2.68 16.02 -11.60
CA LYS A 126 3.19 15.35 -10.41
C LYS A 126 4.71 15.18 -10.49
N LYS A 127 5.43 15.70 -9.51
CA LYS A 127 6.90 15.59 -9.44
C LYS A 127 7.35 14.32 -8.73
N ASP A 128 6.63 13.91 -7.68
CA ASP A 128 6.96 12.79 -6.80
C ASP A 128 5.71 12.23 -6.12
N CYS A 129 5.89 11.20 -5.32
CA CYS A 129 4.84 10.63 -4.46
C CYS A 129 5.41 10.39 -3.05
N PHE A 130 4.72 10.85 -2.04
CA PHE A 130 5.05 10.53 -0.65
C PHE A 130 4.51 9.16 -0.28
N ILE A 131 5.38 8.32 0.28
CA ILE A 131 5.01 7.04 0.86
C ILE A 131 5.09 7.19 2.39
N LEU A 132 3.94 7.23 3.03
CA LEU A 132 3.80 7.38 4.47
C LEU A 132 3.47 6.00 5.06
N ASP A 133 4.49 5.30 5.55
CA ASP A 133 4.34 3.98 6.15
C ASP A 133 4.24 4.11 7.68
N TYR A 134 3.06 3.84 8.22
CA TYR A 134 2.78 3.85 9.66
C TYR A 134 2.80 2.45 10.29
N THR A 135 3.23 1.44 9.54
CA THR A 135 3.22 0.04 10.00
C THR A 135 4.51 -0.36 10.72
N GLY A 136 5.59 0.36 10.43
CA GLY A 136 6.93 0.03 10.94
C GLY A 136 7.54 -1.23 10.34
N MET A 137 6.96 -1.77 9.25
CA MET A 137 7.47 -2.98 8.59
C MET A 137 8.80 -2.76 7.87
N GLY A 138 9.09 -1.51 7.45
CA GLY A 138 10.40 -1.13 6.91
C GLY A 138 10.79 -1.82 5.60
N HIS A 139 9.82 -2.18 4.75
CA HIS A 139 10.13 -2.79 3.45
C HIS A 139 10.95 -1.83 2.58
N ASP A 140 12.07 -2.32 2.07
CA ASP A 140 12.87 -1.57 1.09
C ASP A 140 12.21 -1.66 -0.30
N ILE A 141 11.83 -0.50 -0.85
CA ILE A 141 11.18 -0.41 -2.16
C ILE A 141 12.17 -0.71 -3.29
N TYR A 142 13.43 -0.32 -3.09
CA TYR A 142 14.48 -0.40 -4.11
C TYR A 142 15.18 -1.75 -4.11
N ARG A 143 15.18 -2.43 -2.96
CA ARG A 143 15.78 -3.77 -2.79
C ARG A 143 14.80 -4.68 -2.05
N PRO A 144 13.71 -5.10 -2.72
CA PRO A 144 12.76 -5.97 -2.09
C PRO A 144 13.42 -7.31 -1.77
N GLU A 145 13.57 -7.62 -0.51
CA GLU A 145 13.95 -8.98 -0.09
C GLU A 145 12.79 -9.91 -0.39
N ILE A 146 12.86 -10.60 -1.50
CA ILE A 146 11.98 -11.71 -1.80
C ILE A 146 12.49 -12.88 -0.96
N SER A 147 12.05 -12.94 0.30
CA SER A 147 12.23 -14.16 1.09
C SER A 147 11.38 -15.25 0.45
N GLY A 148 11.94 -15.92 -0.54
CA GLY A 148 11.35 -17.12 -1.10
C GLY A 148 11.11 -18.09 0.06
N LYS A 149 9.89 -18.56 0.24
CA LYS A 149 9.65 -19.73 1.09
C LYS A 149 10.70 -20.74 0.67
N ARG A 150 11.54 -21.22 1.62
CA ARG A 150 12.44 -22.32 1.34
C ARG A 150 11.61 -23.43 0.68
N PRO A 151 11.80 -23.69 -0.61
CA PRO A 151 11.09 -24.78 -1.25
C PRO A 151 11.66 -26.03 -0.62
N ASN A 152 10.91 -26.90 -0.10
CA ASN A 152 11.24 -28.22 0.45
C ASN A 152 12.62 -28.40 1.13
N LYS A 153 12.69 -29.26 2.15
CA LYS A 153 13.91 -29.59 2.91
C LYS A 153 15.11 -30.09 2.08
N THR A 154 14.93 -30.34 0.79
CA THR A 154 15.92 -30.88 -0.17
C THR A 154 16.42 -29.86 -1.18
N SER A 155 16.01 -28.59 -1.10
CA SER A 155 16.49 -27.57 -2.02
C SER A 155 17.78 -26.93 -1.52
N GLU A 156 18.76 -26.82 -2.38
CA GLU A 156 20.04 -26.16 -2.13
C GLU A 156 20.09 -24.79 -2.86
N PRO A 157 20.79 -23.80 -2.30
CA PRO A 157 21.00 -22.55 -3.00
C PRO A 157 21.91 -22.76 -4.21
N VAL A 158 21.47 -22.28 -5.38
CA VAL A 158 22.22 -22.32 -6.63
C VAL A 158 22.44 -20.90 -7.10
N GLN A 159 23.69 -20.55 -7.35
CA GLN A 159 24.07 -19.25 -7.93
C GLN A 159 24.09 -19.35 -9.45
N VAL A 160 23.34 -18.51 -10.11
CA VAL A 160 23.28 -18.45 -11.58
C VAL A 160 23.59 -17.04 -12.04
N PRO A 161 24.70 -16.84 -12.78
CA PRO A 161 25.03 -15.53 -13.31
C PRO A 161 24.01 -15.11 -14.39
N CYS A 162 23.61 -13.85 -14.35
CA CYS A 162 22.78 -13.26 -15.39
C CYS A 162 23.56 -13.24 -16.73
N PRO A 163 23.03 -13.81 -17.82
CA PRO A 163 23.74 -13.87 -19.09
C PRO A 163 23.95 -12.48 -19.72
N GLN A 164 23.24 -11.46 -19.25
CA GLN A 164 23.29 -10.13 -19.81
C GLN A 164 24.22 -9.17 -19.06
N CYS A 165 24.33 -9.27 -17.74
CA CYS A 165 25.13 -8.36 -16.92
C CYS A 165 26.10 -9.04 -15.96
N GLY A 166 26.14 -10.37 -15.91
CA GLY A 166 27.03 -11.14 -15.03
C GLY A 166 26.65 -11.13 -13.53
N PHE A 167 25.56 -10.46 -13.15
CA PHE A 167 25.10 -10.42 -11.75
C PHE A 167 24.73 -11.83 -11.29
N GLU A 168 25.27 -12.24 -10.14
CA GLU A 168 24.96 -13.54 -9.55
C GLU A 168 23.60 -13.48 -8.85
N ASN A 169 22.68 -14.34 -9.30
CA ASN A 169 21.35 -14.48 -8.71
C ASN A 169 21.28 -15.77 -7.90
N ASP A 170 20.74 -15.70 -6.69
CA ASP A 170 20.54 -16.85 -5.84
C ASP A 170 19.17 -17.47 -6.11
N PHE A 171 19.15 -18.73 -6.52
CA PHE A 171 17.96 -19.54 -6.72
C PHE A 171 17.96 -20.74 -5.78
N TRP A 172 16.77 -21.25 -5.48
CA TRP A 172 16.62 -22.51 -4.81
C TRP A 172 16.30 -23.60 -5.84
N GLY A 173 17.13 -24.60 -5.93
CA GLY A 173 16.98 -25.69 -6.88
C GLY A 173 16.96 -27.07 -6.20
N ILE A 174 16.53 -28.07 -6.93
CA ILE A 174 16.69 -29.47 -6.57
C ILE A 174 17.78 -30.01 -7.48
N VAL A 175 18.82 -30.61 -6.89
CA VAL A 175 19.86 -31.30 -7.67
C VAL A 175 19.22 -32.61 -8.17
N ASN A 176 19.01 -32.72 -9.48
CA ASN A 176 18.68 -33.98 -10.10
C ASN A 176 19.97 -34.78 -10.27
N LEU A 177 19.96 -36.04 -9.80
CA LEU A 177 21.12 -36.93 -9.89
C LEU A 177 21.46 -37.39 -11.32
N ASP A 178 20.61 -37.01 -12.27
CA ASP A 178 20.78 -37.40 -13.70
C ASP A 178 21.38 -36.29 -14.59
N GLY A 179 21.88 -35.19 -14.02
CA GLY A 179 22.56 -34.10 -14.72
C GLY A 179 21.62 -33.07 -15.32
#